data_fbd48cf36f2e8572ecbbd6fe72f31441
#
_entry.id   fbd48cf36f2e8572ecbbd6fe72f31441
#
_cell.length_a   1.000
_cell.length_b   1.000
_cell.length_c   1.000
_cell.angle_alpha   90.00
_cell.angle_beta   90.00
_cell.angle_gamma   90.00
#
_symmetry.space_group_name_H-M   'P 1'
#
loop_
_entity.id
_entity.type
_entity.pdbx_description
1 polymer ?
#
loop_
_entity_poly.entity_id
_entity_poly.type
_entity_poly.pdbx_seq_one_letter_code
_entity_poly.pdbx_strand_id
1 'polypeptide(L)'
;LGLARHELGRTVWDERHLCHSPQERLFIDGAWHEGLLPPEDGPALRQQYQRFAARVAQAQRLGFALPTRQARWTPEHATLDAQTFAHWLDQQALTHPRLRWYLDYCCRDDFGADAATVSAWAGLHYFASRHGFHALGDETAEREPVLTWPEGNGWLSARLAEPLREHLHLGRVVLRVTERKHGIDLLAWNEAAGAAERWEARAVVLATPLFVSARLLEQPPDALRVAAGQLHYAPWLTANLALTGELLHRPGAPAAWDNVRYGAASLGYVDARHQSLNPSPRPPLLTAYVALPAARRRDLLEQPWQTWARWVLDDLAPLHPDLAPQLQRIDLCRFGHAMSVPVPGLRGSAALVALGEARGRVLFAHADLAGYSVFEEAYAAGMKTARRVAGGLGLAAG
;
A
#
# COMPACT_ATOMS: atom_id res chain seq x y z
N LEU A 1 -15.23 8.81 11.89
CA LEU A 1 -15.25 9.53 10.62
C LEU A 1 -16.66 9.64 10.00
N GLY A 2 -17.68 9.02 10.62
CA GLY A 2 -19.07 9.03 10.09
C GLY A 2 -19.28 8.22 8.80
N LEU A 3 -18.39 7.29 8.51
CA LEU A 3 -18.43 6.44 7.29
C LEU A 3 -19.37 5.23 7.43
N ALA A 4 -19.75 4.90 8.64
CA ALA A 4 -20.66 3.78 8.91
C ALA A 4 -21.59 4.09 10.07
N ARG A 5 -22.77 3.48 10.05
CA ARG A 5 -23.73 3.47 11.15
C ARG A 5 -24.19 2.05 11.43
N HIS A 6 -24.65 1.78 12.64
CA HIS A 6 -25.21 0.49 12.99
C HIS A 6 -26.75 0.57 12.96
N GLU A 7 -27.35 -0.20 12.06
CA GLU A 7 -28.79 -0.30 11.92
C GLU A 7 -29.23 -1.78 11.96
N LEU A 8 -30.18 -2.11 12.80
CA LEU A 8 -30.73 -3.47 12.92
C LEU A 8 -29.65 -4.56 13.07
N GLY A 9 -28.59 -4.28 13.82
CA GLY A 9 -27.47 -5.21 14.06
C GLY A 9 -26.49 -5.38 12.90
N ARG A 10 -26.60 -4.55 11.86
CA ARG A 10 -25.69 -4.57 10.69
C ARG A 10 -24.95 -3.25 10.58
N THR A 11 -23.73 -3.31 10.06
CA THR A 11 -22.98 -2.11 9.66
C THR A 11 -23.48 -1.65 8.30
N VAL A 12 -23.97 -0.41 8.24
CA VAL A 12 -24.39 0.25 7.00
C VAL A 12 -23.36 1.32 6.68
N TRP A 13 -22.72 1.18 5.53
CA TRP A 13 -21.71 2.13 5.05
C TRP A 13 -22.36 3.32 4.34
N ASP A 14 -21.71 4.48 4.37
CA ASP A 14 -22.14 5.64 3.60
C ASP A 14 -21.88 5.39 2.11
N GLU A 15 -22.93 5.24 1.32
CA GLU A 15 -22.87 4.91 -0.11
C GLU A 15 -22.06 5.92 -0.93
N ARG A 16 -21.92 7.16 -0.46
CA ARG A 16 -21.11 8.20 -1.12
C ARG A 16 -19.62 7.88 -1.14
N HIS A 17 -19.19 6.96 -0.28
CA HIS A 17 -17.81 6.54 -0.11
C HIS A 17 -17.58 5.08 -0.52
N LEU A 18 -18.59 4.43 -1.06
CA LEU A 18 -18.45 3.09 -1.61
C LEU A 18 -18.01 3.14 -3.07
N CYS A 19 -17.08 2.25 -3.42
CA CYS A 19 -16.72 2.03 -4.81
C CYS A 19 -17.88 1.32 -5.53
N HIS A 20 -18.40 1.96 -6.58
CA HIS A 20 -19.49 1.38 -7.36
C HIS A 20 -18.99 0.22 -8.24
N SER A 21 -19.91 -0.72 -8.54
CA SER A 21 -19.65 -1.84 -9.46
C SER A 21 -19.67 -1.35 -10.93
N PRO A 22 -18.77 -1.88 -11.79
CA PRO A 22 -17.68 -2.78 -11.46
C PRO A 22 -16.52 -2.05 -10.77
N GLN A 23 -15.93 -2.70 -9.76
CA GLN A 23 -14.80 -2.13 -9.03
C GLN A 23 -13.51 -2.26 -9.82
N GLU A 24 -13.33 -3.40 -10.48
CA GLU A 24 -12.09 -3.77 -11.18
C GLU A 24 -12.41 -4.45 -12.50
N ARG A 25 -11.51 -4.30 -13.49
CA ARG A 25 -11.56 -5.06 -14.73
C ARG A 25 -10.18 -5.33 -15.31
N LEU A 26 -10.05 -6.48 -15.97
CA LEU A 26 -8.82 -6.94 -16.61
C LEU A 26 -8.99 -6.96 -18.14
N PHE A 27 -8.08 -6.31 -18.86
CA PHE A 27 -8.00 -6.44 -20.31
C PHE A 27 -7.07 -7.59 -20.68
N ILE A 28 -7.64 -8.66 -21.25
CA ILE A 28 -6.95 -9.85 -21.68
C ILE A 28 -7.64 -10.42 -22.93
N ASP A 29 -6.89 -11.05 -23.83
CA ASP A 29 -7.41 -11.69 -25.05
C ASP A 29 -8.27 -10.71 -25.91
N GLY A 30 -7.97 -9.42 -25.89
CA GLY A 30 -8.62 -8.39 -26.70
C GLY A 30 -9.93 -7.82 -26.14
N ALA A 31 -10.35 -8.22 -24.94
CA ALA A 31 -11.59 -7.77 -24.29
C ALA A 31 -11.40 -7.48 -22.79
N TRP A 32 -12.29 -6.65 -22.24
CA TRP A 32 -12.38 -6.41 -20.81
C TRP A 32 -13.20 -7.51 -20.11
N HIS A 33 -12.67 -8.03 -19.01
CA HIS A 33 -13.34 -8.96 -18.11
C HIS A 33 -13.53 -8.31 -16.73
N GLU A 34 -14.64 -8.54 -16.07
CA GLU A 34 -14.88 -8.04 -14.70
C GLU A 34 -13.95 -8.76 -13.71
N GLY A 35 -13.38 -8.01 -12.77
CA GLY A 35 -12.38 -8.48 -11.81
C GLY A 35 -10.97 -8.58 -12.42
N LEU A 36 -9.97 -8.86 -11.58
CA LEU A 36 -8.55 -8.95 -11.99
C LEU A 36 -8.07 -10.38 -12.19
N LEU A 37 -8.82 -11.39 -11.71
CA LEU A 37 -8.44 -12.78 -11.91
C LEU A 37 -8.63 -13.15 -13.38
N PRO A 38 -7.56 -13.61 -14.10
CA PRO A 38 -7.68 -13.99 -15.50
C PRO A 38 -8.75 -15.07 -15.72
N PRO A 39 -9.56 -14.97 -16.80
CA PRO A 39 -10.54 -15.98 -17.11
C PRO A 39 -9.88 -17.34 -17.34
N GLU A 40 -10.61 -18.41 -17.06
CA GLU A 40 -10.15 -19.78 -17.28
C GLU A 40 -9.95 -20.03 -18.78
N ASP A 41 -8.79 -20.58 -19.13
CA ASP A 41 -8.46 -21.00 -20.50
C ASP A 41 -8.47 -22.53 -20.67
N GLY A 42 -8.89 -23.24 -19.61
CA GLY A 42 -9.02 -24.69 -19.64
C GLY A 42 -8.99 -25.35 -18.26
N PRO A 43 -9.10 -26.70 -18.23
CA PRO A 43 -9.15 -27.47 -16.98
C PRO A 43 -7.89 -27.33 -16.10
N ALA A 44 -6.74 -27.14 -16.73
CA ALA A 44 -5.46 -27.01 -16.02
C ALA A 44 -5.43 -25.77 -15.13
N LEU A 45 -5.89 -24.62 -15.64
CA LEU A 45 -5.95 -23.38 -14.86
C LEU A 45 -6.99 -23.49 -13.73
N ARG A 46 -8.19 -24.02 -14.04
CA ARG A 46 -9.22 -24.28 -13.04
C ARG A 46 -8.70 -25.12 -11.87
N GLN A 47 -7.99 -26.20 -12.15
CA GLN A 47 -7.38 -27.04 -11.11
C GLN A 47 -6.36 -26.26 -10.28
N GLN A 48 -5.55 -25.40 -10.89
CA GLN A 48 -4.58 -24.58 -10.15
C GLN A 48 -5.23 -23.50 -9.31
N TYR A 49 -6.32 -22.89 -9.77
CA TYR A 49 -7.12 -21.98 -8.94
C TYR A 49 -7.68 -22.68 -7.70
N GLN A 50 -8.29 -23.87 -7.88
CA GLN A 50 -8.79 -24.67 -6.76
C GLN A 50 -7.69 -25.07 -5.77
N ARG A 51 -6.52 -25.47 -6.28
CA ARG A 51 -5.36 -25.80 -5.44
C ARG A 51 -4.87 -24.60 -4.65
N PHE A 52 -4.76 -23.44 -5.29
CA PHE A 52 -4.34 -22.22 -4.61
C PHE A 52 -5.38 -21.79 -3.55
N ALA A 53 -6.67 -21.82 -3.86
CA ALA A 53 -7.76 -21.58 -2.90
C ALA A 53 -7.64 -22.47 -1.66
N ALA A 54 -7.38 -23.77 -1.85
CA ALA A 54 -7.19 -24.70 -0.74
C ALA A 54 -5.96 -24.34 0.13
N ARG A 55 -4.86 -23.85 -0.49
CA ARG A 55 -3.67 -23.38 0.25
C ARG A 55 -3.95 -22.10 1.04
N VAL A 56 -4.68 -21.16 0.45
CA VAL A 56 -5.12 -19.94 1.16
C VAL A 56 -6.03 -20.29 2.33
N ALA A 57 -7.00 -21.18 2.16
CA ALA A 57 -7.86 -21.66 3.24
C ALA A 57 -7.07 -22.38 4.36
N GLN A 58 -5.98 -23.07 4.01
CA GLN A 58 -5.06 -23.63 5.00
C GLN A 58 -4.30 -22.52 5.75
N ALA A 59 -3.82 -21.50 5.03
CA ALA A 59 -3.14 -20.35 5.63
C ALA A 59 -4.07 -19.58 6.60
N GLN A 60 -5.33 -19.34 6.22
CA GLN A 60 -6.31 -18.71 7.11
C GLN A 60 -6.42 -19.41 8.47
N ARG A 61 -6.34 -20.73 8.50
CA ARG A 61 -6.33 -21.52 9.76
C ARG A 61 -5.08 -21.33 10.63
N LEU A 62 -3.97 -20.87 10.06
CA LEU A 62 -2.78 -20.46 10.80
C LEU A 62 -2.95 -19.14 11.55
N GLY A 63 -3.98 -18.35 11.20
CA GLY A 63 -4.29 -17.09 11.85
C GLY A 63 -3.48 -15.92 11.30
N PHE A 64 -3.80 -15.49 10.08
CA PHE A 64 -3.35 -14.21 9.54
C PHE A 64 -4.32 -13.09 9.93
N ALA A 65 -3.84 -11.88 10.10
CA ALA A 65 -4.67 -10.72 10.41
C ALA A 65 -4.08 -9.42 9.85
N LEU A 66 -4.94 -8.47 9.59
CA LEU A 66 -4.62 -7.10 9.24
C LEU A 66 -5.32 -6.15 10.23
N PRO A 67 -4.63 -5.36 11.05
CA PRO A 67 -3.18 -5.28 11.17
C PRO A 67 -2.54 -6.54 11.78
N THR A 68 -1.30 -6.83 11.39
CA THR A 68 -0.57 -8.08 11.73
C THR A 68 -0.41 -8.33 13.22
N ARG A 69 -0.41 -7.29 14.04
CA ARG A 69 -0.32 -7.41 15.51
C ARG A 69 -1.51 -8.14 16.16
N GLN A 70 -2.61 -8.32 15.42
CA GLN A 70 -3.77 -9.09 15.91
C GLN A 70 -3.59 -10.60 15.76
N ALA A 71 -2.61 -11.04 14.96
CA ALA A 71 -2.26 -12.43 14.79
C ALA A 71 -1.01 -12.79 15.61
N ARG A 72 -0.99 -14.03 16.12
CA ARG A 72 0.19 -14.58 16.78
C ARG A 72 1.21 -15.04 15.74
N TRP A 73 2.47 -14.66 15.92
CA TRP A 73 3.57 -15.19 15.12
C TRP A 73 3.91 -16.62 15.54
N THR A 74 3.93 -17.58 14.61
CA THR A 74 4.17 -19.00 14.87
C THR A 74 5.38 -19.50 14.07
N PRO A 75 5.93 -20.71 14.40
CA PRO A 75 6.99 -21.33 13.61
C PRO A 75 6.62 -21.56 12.15
N GLU A 76 5.34 -21.84 11.86
CA GLU A 76 4.83 -22.00 10.50
C GLU A 76 4.91 -20.67 9.73
N HIS A 77 4.55 -19.55 10.37
CA HIS A 77 4.74 -18.22 9.78
C HIS A 77 6.22 -17.93 9.49
N ALA A 78 7.12 -18.31 10.41
CA ALA A 78 8.57 -18.13 10.20
C ALA A 78 9.09 -18.98 9.02
N THR A 79 8.57 -20.19 8.85
CA THR A 79 8.92 -21.06 7.71
C THR A 79 8.48 -20.44 6.38
N LEU A 80 7.28 -19.86 6.33
CA LEU A 80 6.78 -19.15 5.16
C LEU A 80 7.59 -17.87 4.90
N ASP A 81 7.96 -17.15 5.95
CA ASP A 81 8.74 -15.90 5.83
C ASP A 81 10.19 -16.15 5.40
N ALA A 82 10.73 -17.36 5.58
CA ALA A 82 12.12 -17.68 5.24
C ALA A 82 12.40 -17.88 3.74
N GLN A 83 11.39 -17.87 2.88
CA GLN A 83 11.50 -18.11 1.45
C GLN A 83 10.66 -17.14 0.64
N THR A 84 10.98 -16.98 -0.66
CA THR A 84 10.19 -16.14 -1.56
C THR A 84 8.85 -16.80 -1.90
N PHE A 85 7.87 -15.97 -2.25
CA PHE A 85 6.56 -16.47 -2.68
C PHE A 85 6.66 -17.29 -3.98
N ALA A 86 7.48 -16.85 -4.93
CA ALA A 86 7.71 -17.61 -6.16
C ALA A 86 8.26 -19.00 -5.88
N HIS A 87 9.24 -19.13 -4.99
CA HIS A 87 9.80 -20.44 -4.61
C HIS A 87 8.76 -21.33 -3.92
N TRP A 88 7.96 -20.78 -3.02
CA TRP A 88 6.87 -21.51 -2.39
C TRP A 88 5.83 -22.00 -3.42
N LEU A 89 5.46 -21.14 -4.38
CA LEU A 89 4.54 -21.51 -5.46
C LEU A 89 5.09 -22.67 -6.31
N ASP A 90 6.41 -22.69 -6.57
CA ASP A 90 7.07 -23.80 -7.28
C ASP A 90 6.95 -25.12 -6.48
N GLN A 91 7.21 -25.06 -5.18
CA GLN A 91 7.04 -26.23 -4.29
C GLN A 91 5.60 -26.74 -4.28
N GLN A 92 4.61 -25.87 -4.45
CA GLN A 92 3.20 -26.26 -4.54
C GLN A 92 2.79 -26.72 -5.95
N ALA A 93 3.71 -26.74 -6.93
CA ALA A 93 3.43 -26.98 -8.34
C ALA A 93 2.31 -26.10 -8.92
N LEU A 94 2.31 -24.82 -8.51
CA LEU A 94 1.42 -23.78 -9.01
C LEU A 94 2.16 -23.03 -10.10
N THR A 95 2.09 -23.49 -11.34
CA THR A 95 2.96 -23.06 -12.44
C THR A 95 2.24 -22.42 -13.62
N HIS A 96 0.90 -22.41 -13.63
CA HIS A 96 0.14 -21.87 -14.77
C HIS A 96 0.41 -20.36 -14.94
N PRO A 97 0.74 -19.88 -16.16
CA PRO A 97 1.15 -18.49 -16.38
C PRO A 97 0.12 -17.44 -15.92
N ARG A 98 -1.18 -17.68 -16.17
CA ARG A 98 -2.25 -16.74 -15.76
C ARG A 98 -2.36 -16.64 -14.25
N LEU A 99 -2.28 -17.76 -13.51
CA LEU A 99 -2.27 -17.72 -12.04
C LEU A 99 -1.02 -17.00 -11.54
N ARG A 100 0.16 -17.33 -12.07
CA ARG A 100 1.43 -16.70 -11.68
C ARG A 100 1.42 -15.20 -11.91
N TRP A 101 0.91 -14.76 -13.04
CA TRP A 101 0.77 -13.34 -13.33
C TRP A 101 -0.13 -12.64 -12.31
N TYR A 102 -1.28 -13.22 -11.99
CA TYR A 102 -2.20 -12.64 -11.01
C TYR A 102 -1.58 -12.53 -9.61
N LEU A 103 -0.91 -13.59 -9.15
CA LEU A 103 -0.25 -13.60 -7.84
C LEU A 103 0.94 -12.63 -7.79
N ASP A 104 1.66 -12.49 -8.90
CA ASP A 104 2.71 -11.49 -9.03
C ASP A 104 2.15 -10.06 -9.04
N TYR A 105 1.05 -9.85 -9.76
CA TYR A 105 0.32 -8.57 -9.75
C TYR A 105 -0.08 -8.18 -8.33
N CYS A 106 -0.71 -9.07 -7.57
CA CYS A 106 -1.09 -8.81 -6.17
C CYS A 106 0.11 -8.45 -5.29
N CYS A 107 1.27 -9.09 -5.49
CA CYS A 107 2.49 -8.75 -4.76
C CYS A 107 3.03 -7.37 -5.14
N ARG A 108 3.03 -7.02 -6.43
CA ARG A 108 3.48 -5.69 -6.88
C ARG A 108 2.55 -4.58 -6.42
N ASP A 109 1.26 -4.84 -6.39
CA ASP A 109 0.24 -3.89 -5.94
C ASP A 109 0.34 -3.63 -4.42
N ASP A 110 0.29 -4.67 -3.60
CA ASP A 110 0.23 -4.55 -2.12
C ASP A 110 1.60 -4.29 -1.47
N PHE A 111 2.70 -4.76 -2.10
CA PHE A 111 4.04 -4.71 -1.51
C PHE A 111 5.09 -3.98 -2.36
N GLY A 112 4.73 -3.51 -3.53
CA GLY A 112 5.63 -2.80 -4.44
C GLY A 112 6.72 -3.67 -5.08
N ALA A 113 6.65 -5.01 -4.95
CA ALA A 113 7.66 -5.92 -5.49
C ALA A 113 7.02 -7.23 -5.96
N ASP A 114 7.71 -7.94 -6.85
CA ASP A 114 7.24 -9.19 -7.45
C ASP A 114 7.27 -10.39 -6.49
N ALA A 115 6.64 -11.48 -6.89
CA ALA A 115 6.59 -12.73 -6.12
C ALA A 115 7.97 -13.37 -5.92
N ALA A 116 8.97 -13.04 -6.75
CA ALA A 116 10.34 -13.52 -6.59
C ALA A 116 11.11 -12.75 -5.50
N THR A 117 10.60 -11.59 -5.08
CA THR A 117 11.21 -10.70 -4.09
C THR A 117 10.52 -10.79 -2.73
N VAL A 118 9.18 -10.83 -2.69
CA VAL A 118 8.43 -10.88 -1.42
C VAL A 118 8.47 -12.27 -0.79
N SER A 119 8.34 -12.33 0.54
CA SER A 119 8.27 -13.60 1.28
C SER A 119 6.97 -14.37 0.98
N ALA A 120 7.00 -15.69 1.13
CA ALA A 120 5.79 -16.51 1.00
C ALA A 120 4.76 -16.18 2.08
N TRP A 121 5.22 -15.76 3.26
CA TRP A 121 4.32 -15.24 4.29
C TRP A 121 3.52 -14.05 3.77
N ALA A 122 4.19 -13.06 3.13
CA ALA A 122 3.54 -11.87 2.60
C ALA A 122 2.56 -12.20 1.45
N GLY A 123 2.99 -13.02 0.49
CA GLY A 123 2.12 -13.43 -0.62
C GLY A 123 0.86 -14.18 -0.17
N LEU A 124 0.95 -15.01 0.87
CA LEU A 124 -0.22 -15.65 1.47
C LEU A 124 -1.03 -14.70 2.36
N HIS A 125 -0.36 -13.78 3.08
CA HIS A 125 -1.00 -12.78 3.92
C HIS A 125 -1.98 -11.91 3.13
N TYR A 126 -1.64 -11.54 1.90
CA TYR A 126 -2.53 -10.77 1.02
C TYR A 126 -3.94 -11.35 0.96
N PHE A 127 -4.05 -12.66 0.82
CA PHE A 127 -5.33 -13.37 0.73
C PHE A 127 -5.85 -13.79 2.11
N ALA A 128 -5.01 -14.37 2.94
CA ALA A 128 -5.43 -15.04 4.17
C ALA A 128 -5.87 -14.07 5.28
N SER A 129 -5.38 -12.83 5.28
CA SER A 129 -5.79 -11.79 6.23
C SER A 129 -7.04 -11.00 5.79
N ARG A 130 -7.52 -11.26 4.59
CA ARG A 130 -8.71 -10.65 3.96
C ARG A 130 -9.75 -11.74 3.66
N HIS A 131 -10.39 -11.68 2.49
CA HIS A 131 -11.51 -12.57 2.12
C HIS A 131 -11.10 -13.96 1.63
N GLY A 132 -9.82 -14.22 1.51
CA GLY A 132 -9.33 -15.46 0.90
C GLY A 132 -9.08 -15.30 -0.61
N PHE A 133 -9.02 -16.44 -1.28
CA PHE A 133 -8.93 -16.48 -2.74
C PHE A 133 -10.16 -17.23 -3.29
N HIS A 134 -10.90 -16.57 -4.14
CA HIS A 134 -12.11 -17.09 -4.77
C HIS A 134 -11.88 -17.27 -6.27
N ALA A 135 -12.10 -18.48 -6.77
CA ALA A 135 -12.09 -18.73 -8.20
C ALA A 135 -13.30 -18.08 -8.87
N LEU A 136 -13.22 -17.85 -10.18
CA LEU A 136 -14.34 -17.30 -10.94
C LEU A 136 -15.55 -18.21 -10.84
N GLY A 137 -16.73 -17.61 -10.59
CA GLY A 137 -17.99 -18.33 -10.39
C GLY A 137 -18.20 -18.88 -8.98
N ASP A 138 -17.36 -18.53 -8.00
CA ASP A 138 -17.61 -18.83 -6.59
C ASP A 138 -18.70 -17.87 -6.07
N GLU A 139 -19.93 -18.37 -6.00
CA GLU A 139 -21.09 -17.60 -5.51
C GLU A 139 -21.06 -17.34 -3.99
N THR A 140 -20.13 -17.99 -3.28
CA THR A 140 -19.96 -17.79 -1.82
C THR A 140 -19.10 -16.58 -1.49
N ALA A 141 -18.44 -15.98 -2.48
CA ALA A 141 -17.63 -14.79 -2.31
C ALA A 141 -18.53 -13.59 -1.97
N GLU A 142 -18.60 -13.23 -0.69
CA GLU A 142 -19.20 -11.96 -0.30
C GLU A 142 -18.33 -10.82 -0.86
N ARG A 143 -18.94 -9.96 -1.68
CA ARG A 143 -18.28 -8.72 -2.12
C ARG A 143 -18.28 -7.75 -0.95
N GLU A 144 -17.12 -7.57 -0.33
CA GLU A 144 -17.01 -6.52 0.67
C GLU A 144 -17.06 -5.14 0.03
N PRO A 145 -17.70 -4.20 0.73
CA PRO A 145 -17.74 -2.82 0.29
C PRO A 145 -16.32 -2.22 0.37
N VAL A 146 -15.80 -1.73 -0.75
CA VAL A 146 -14.54 -1.00 -0.81
C VAL A 146 -14.81 0.48 -0.61
N LEU A 147 -14.20 1.09 0.40
CA LEU A 147 -14.29 2.52 0.63
C LEU A 147 -13.28 3.28 -0.23
N THR A 148 -13.77 4.26 -0.96
CA THR A 148 -12.94 5.09 -1.85
C THR A 148 -13.36 6.56 -1.76
N TRP A 149 -12.45 7.45 -2.16
CA TRP A 149 -12.69 8.90 -2.20
C TRP A 149 -12.13 9.48 -3.48
N PRO A 150 -12.85 10.42 -4.15
CA PRO A 150 -12.35 11.08 -5.36
C PRO A 150 -11.00 11.78 -5.16
N GLU A 151 -10.73 12.27 -3.96
CA GLU A 151 -9.47 12.89 -3.57
C GLU A 151 -8.37 11.87 -3.23
N GLY A 152 -8.66 10.57 -3.34
CA GLY A 152 -7.78 9.49 -2.90
C GLY A 152 -7.59 9.48 -1.37
N ASN A 153 -6.58 8.76 -0.90
CA ASN A 153 -6.30 8.62 0.55
C ASN A 153 -5.94 9.93 1.26
N GLY A 154 -5.68 11.01 0.51
CA GLY A 154 -5.53 12.36 1.07
C GLY A 154 -6.76 12.83 1.83
N TRP A 155 -7.97 12.43 1.39
CA TRP A 155 -9.21 12.70 2.11
C TRP A 155 -9.20 12.10 3.52
N LEU A 156 -8.81 10.82 3.64
CA LEU A 156 -8.73 10.13 4.93
C LEU A 156 -7.71 10.81 5.86
N SER A 157 -6.53 11.13 5.34
CA SER A 157 -5.47 11.82 6.09
C SER A 157 -5.93 13.19 6.57
N ALA A 158 -6.63 13.97 5.72
CA ALA A 158 -7.18 15.26 6.09
C ALA A 158 -8.23 15.17 7.22
N ARG A 159 -9.11 14.15 7.14
CA ARG A 159 -10.12 13.91 8.20
C ARG A 159 -9.49 13.50 9.52
N LEU A 160 -8.44 12.71 9.51
CA LEU A 160 -7.70 12.35 10.73
C LEU A 160 -6.94 13.55 11.33
N ALA A 161 -6.46 14.47 10.48
CA ALA A 161 -5.73 15.66 10.90
C ALA A 161 -6.63 16.79 11.39
N GLU A 162 -7.88 16.87 10.93
CA GLU A 162 -8.82 17.98 11.23
C GLU A 162 -8.96 18.30 12.73
N PRO A 163 -9.19 17.32 13.65
CA PRO A 163 -9.28 17.59 15.08
C PRO A 163 -7.94 18.00 15.72
N LEU A 164 -6.83 17.83 15.00
CA LEU A 164 -5.48 18.11 15.49
C LEU A 164 -4.90 19.40 14.91
N ARG A 165 -5.67 20.16 14.14
CA ARG A 165 -5.19 21.30 13.34
C ARG A 165 -4.36 22.31 14.15
N GLU A 166 -4.76 22.62 15.37
CA GLU A 166 -4.06 23.57 16.25
C GLU A 166 -2.71 23.03 16.74
N HIS A 167 -2.47 21.73 16.64
CA HIS A 167 -1.24 21.06 17.06
C HIS A 167 -0.33 20.70 15.89
N LEU A 168 -0.74 21.03 14.65
CA LEU A 168 0.02 20.74 13.44
C LEU A 168 0.92 21.93 13.09
N HIS A 169 2.22 21.71 13.12
CA HIS A 169 3.24 22.68 12.73
C HIS A 169 3.84 22.31 11.37
N LEU A 170 3.13 22.66 10.30
CA LEU A 170 3.57 22.41 8.93
C LEU A 170 4.76 23.29 8.54
N GLY A 171 5.52 22.89 7.52
CA GLY A 171 6.70 23.61 7.04
C GLY A 171 7.87 23.58 8.05
N ARG A 172 7.91 22.60 8.96
CA ARG A 172 9.01 22.34 9.89
C ARG A 172 9.72 21.05 9.49
N VAL A 173 10.88 21.18 8.91
CA VAL A 173 11.73 20.03 8.54
C VAL A 173 12.61 19.68 9.72
N VAL A 174 12.35 18.57 10.39
CA VAL A 174 13.18 18.09 11.50
C VAL A 174 14.54 17.65 10.96
N LEU A 175 15.61 18.23 11.51
CA LEU A 175 16.99 17.99 11.09
C LEU A 175 17.75 17.06 12.05
N ARG A 176 17.42 17.14 13.36
CA ARG A 176 18.09 16.32 14.38
C ARG A 176 17.21 16.16 15.61
N VAL A 177 17.31 14.99 16.22
CA VAL A 177 16.69 14.63 17.49
C VAL A 177 17.76 14.16 18.45
N THR A 178 17.87 14.81 19.61
CA THR A 178 18.85 14.48 20.65
C THR A 178 18.15 14.11 21.94
N GLU A 179 18.38 12.92 22.45
CA GLU A 179 17.91 12.53 23.77
C GLU A 179 18.80 13.12 24.85
N ARG A 180 18.22 13.76 25.84
CA ARG A 180 18.87 14.37 27.00
C ARG A 180 18.47 13.64 28.28
N LYS A 181 19.19 13.92 29.36
CA LYS A 181 18.91 13.31 30.67
C LYS A 181 17.45 13.48 31.12
N HIS A 182 16.82 14.63 30.79
CA HIS A 182 15.48 15.00 31.28
C HIS A 182 14.46 15.28 30.18
N GLY A 183 14.78 15.11 28.90
CA GLY A 183 13.88 15.40 27.79
C GLY A 183 14.47 15.10 26.44
N ILE A 184 13.86 15.65 25.42
CA ILE A 184 14.26 15.55 24.02
C ILE A 184 14.47 16.97 23.48
N ASP A 185 15.60 17.19 22.80
CA ASP A 185 15.85 18.37 21.98
C ASP A 185 15.62 18.03 20.51
N LEU A 186 14.85 18.84 19.79
CA LEU A 186 14.68 18.75 18.35
C LEU A 186 15.19 20.05 17.70
N LEU A 187 15.96 19.91 16.65
CA LEU A 187 16.33 21.00 15.75
C LEU A 187 15.48 20.84 14.48
N ALA A 188 14.74 21.87 14.13
CA ALA A 188 13.94 21.91 12.92
C ALA A 188 14.24 23.18 12.11
N TRP A 189 14.13 23.07 10.79
CA TRP A 189 14.14 24.22 9.89
C TRP A 189 12.70 24.69 9.67
N ASN A 190 12.43 25.95 9.92
CA ASN A 190 11.16 26.59 9.62
C ASN A 190 11.26 27.25 8.23
N GLU A 191 10.57 26.67 7.25
CA GLU A 191 10.59 27.15 5.87
C GLU A 191 10.02 28.57 5.73
N ALA A 192 8.96 28.91 6.48
CA ALA A 192 8.33 30.21 6.41
C ALA A 192 9.20 31.32 7.03
N ALA A 193 9.93 31.01 8.09
CA ALA A 193 10.83 31.96 8.76
C ALA A 193 12.23 32.00 8.14
N GLY A 194 12.61 30.99 7.32
CA GLY A 194 13.95 30.83 6.80
C GLY A 194 15.02 30.65 7.89
N ALA A 195 14.66 30.04 9.02
CA ALA A 195 15.49 29.94 10.20
C ALA A 195 15.36 28.57 10.91
N ALA A 196 16.39 28.20 11.65
CA ALA A 196 16.33 27.02 12.51
C ALA A 196 15.58 27.33 13.82
N GLU A 197 14.77 26.38 14.26
CA GLU A 197 14.03 26.38 15.51
C GLU A 197 14.48 25.23 16.41
N ARG A 198 14.54 25.48 17.70
CA ARG A 198 14.75 24.44 18.72
C ARG A 198 13.45 24.18 19.45
N TRP A 199 13.11 22.89 19.57
CA TRP A 199 11.95 22.42 20.33
C TRP A 199 12.42 21.54 21.47
N GLU A 200 11.79 21.70 22.63
CA GLU A 200 12.01 20.86 23.81
C GLU A 200 10.75 20.05 24.10
N ALA A 201 10.92 18.74 24.30
CA ALA A 201 9.81 17.84 24.55
C ALA A 201 10.15 16.82 25.66
N ARG A 202 9.12 16.29 26.32
CA ARG A 202 9.28 15.21 27.29
C ARG A 202 9.53 13.85 26.62
N ALA A 203 8.97 13.65 25.44
CA ALA A 203 9.12 12.47 24.60
C ALA A 203 8.94 12.82 23.13
N VAL A 204 9.45 11.97 22.23
CA VAL A 204 9.27 12.08 20.77
C VAL A 204 8.77 10.75 20.21
N VAL A 205 7.83 10.83 19.27
CA VAL A 205 7.42 9.71 18.43
C VAL A 205 7.92 9.98 17.03
N LEU A 206 8.82 9.16 16.54
CA LEU A 206 9.31 9.20 15.17
C LEU A 206 8.35 8.38 14.29
N ALA A 207 7.48 9.09 13.55
CA ALA A 207 6.51 8.52 12.62
C ALA A 207 7.03 8.56 11.17
N THR A 208 8.33 8.66 11.00
CA THR A 208 9.03 8.64 9.70
C THR A 208 9.50 7.23 9.37
N PRO A 209 9.79 6.92 8.09
CA PRO A 209 10.47 5.67 7.72
C PRO A 209 11.69 5.42 8.59
N LEU A 210 11.95 4.16 8.95
CA LEU A 210 13.01 3.84 9.94
C LEU A 210 14.40 4.28 9.48
N PHE A 211 14.68 4.27 8.17
CA PHE A 211 15.95 4.79 7.65
C PHE A 211 16.09 6.32 7.82
N VAL A 212 14.97 7.06 7.81
CA VAL A 212 14.95 8.50 8.13
C VAL A 212 15.14 8.69 9.62
N SER A 213 14.38 7.95 10.44
CA SER A 213 14.52 7.97 11.91
C SER A 213 15.95 7.71 12.37
N ALA A 214 16.66 6.76 11.72
CA ALA A 214 18.05 6.45 12.02
C ALA A 214 19.04 7.59 11.72
N ARG A 215 18.68 8.46 10.77
CA ARG A 215 19.48 9.65 10.42
C ARG A 215 19.16 10.87 11.30
N LEU A 216 17.91 10.96 11.75
CA LEU A 216 17.46 12.08 12.60
C LEU A 216 18.02 11.97 14.03
N LEU A 217 18.12 10.75 14.56
CA LEU A 217 18.63 10.53 15.90
C LEU A 217 20.16 10.72 15.95
N GLU A 218 20.64 11.56 16.86
CA GLU A 218 22.07 11.77 17.10
C GLU A 218 22.75 10.47 17.57
N GLN A 219 22.05 9.67 18.37
CA GLN A 219 22.47 8.35 18.85
C GLN A 219 21.38 7.32 18.60
N PRO A 220 21.25 6.78 17.38
CA PRO A 220 20.24 5.78 17.08
C PRO A 220 20.55 4.47 17.82
N PRO A 221 19.55 3.83 18.46
CA PRO A 221 19.76 2.54 19.11
C PRO A 221 20.15 1.45 18.08
N ASP A 222 20.86 0.42 18.52
CA ASP A 222 21.34 -0.66 17.64
C ASP A 222 20.21 -1.34 16.87
N ALA A 223 19.08 -1.58 17.53
CA ALA A 223 17.90 -2.15 16.87
C ALA A 223 17.42 -1.29 15.70
N LEU A 224 17.49 0.06 15.81
CA LEU A 224 17.11 0.93 14.70
C LEU A 224 18.11 0.86 13.54
N ARG A 225 19.42 0.82 13.84
CA ARG A 225 20.45 0.65 12.80
C ARG A 225 20.29 -0.66 12.05
N VAL A 226 20.06 -1.75 12.78
CA VAL A 226 19.84 -3.08 12.20
C VAL A 226 18.57 -3.10 11.35
N ALA A 227 17.43 -2.64 11.90
CA ALA A 227 16.15 -2.61 11.19
C ALA A 227 16.23 -1.76 9.92
N ALA A 228 16.83 -0.55 10.00
CA ALA A 228 16.99 0.32 8.84
C ALA A 228 17.87 -0.30 7.74
N GLY A 229 18.85 -1.14 8.11
CA GLY A 229 19.69 -1.88 7.17
C GLY A 229 19.01 -3.10 6.54
N GLN A 230 17.99 -3.68 7.21
CA GLN A 230 17.23 -4.83 6.70
C GLN A 230 16.07 -4.42 5.79
N LEU A 231 15.55 -3.21 5.94
CA LEU A 231 14.42 -2.74 5.17
C LEU A 231 14.82 -2.39 3.74
N HIS A 232 14.05 -2.90 2.80
CA HIS A 232 14.10 -2.55 1.39
C HIS A 232 12.85 -1.77 1.01
N TYR A 233 13.01 -0.80 0.11
CA TYR A 233 11.89 0.04 -0.31
C TYR A 233 11.72 -0.03 -1.83
N ALA A 234 10.48 -0.17 -2.27
CA ALA A 234 10.11 -0.08 -3.68
C ALA A 234 10.02 1.39 -4.11
N PRO A 235 10.57 1.76 -5.28
CA PRO A 235 10.27 3.02 -5.91
C PRO A 235 8.93 2.96 -6.65
N TRP A 236 8.17 4.07 -6.61
CA TRP A 236 6.88 4.19 -7.27
C TRP A 236 6.80 5.42 -8.16
N LEU A 237 6.07 5.25 -9.27
CA LEU A 237 5.64 6.34 -10.14
C LEU A 237 4.12 6.37 -10.15
N THR A 238 3.54 7.55 -9.92
CA THR A 238 2.13 7.81 -10.22
C THR A 238 2.02 8.89 -11.27
N ALA A 239 1.05 8.75 -12.18
CA ALA A 239 0.80 9.70 -13.24
C ALA A 239 -0.69 10.06 -13.30
N ASN A 240 -1.03 11.32 -13.07
CA ASN A 240 -2.37 11.83 -13.26
C ASN A 240 -2.51 12.39 -14.69
N LEU A 241 -3.41 11.79 -15.47
CA LEU A 241 -3.69 12.15 -16.84
C LEU A 241 -5.05 12.84 -16.93
N ALA A 242 -5.05 14.17 -17.11
CA ALA A 242 -6.26 14.91 -17.38
C ALA A 242 -6.53 14.89 -18.90
N LEU A 243 -7.73 14.47 -19.28
CA LEU A 243 -8.12 14.30 -20.69
C LEU A 243 -9.08 15.41 -21.14
N THR A 244 -9.18 15.61 -22.43
CA THR A 244 -10.13 16.58 -23.05
C THR A 244 -11.51 15.97 -23.29
N GLY A 245 -11.61 14.64 -23.37
CA GLY A 245 -12.86 13.93 -23.69
C GLY A 245 -12.79 12.45 -23.29
N GLU A 246 -13.86 11.74 -23.59
CA GLU A 246 -13.98 10.30 -23.32
C GLU A 246 -13.07 9.49 -24.24
N LEU A 247 -12.52 8.41 -23.67
CA LEU A 247 -11.74 7.43 -24.43
C LEU A 247 -12.66 6.42 -25.14
N LEU A 248 -12.18 5.88 -26.24
CA LEU A 248 -12.90 4.85 -26.99
C LEU A 248 -13.10 3.59 -26.12
N HIS A 249 -14.34 3.12 -26.10
CA HIS A 249 -14.67 1.87 -25.40
C HIS A 249 -14.14 0.67 -26.19
N ARG A 250 -13.50 -0.25 -25.47
CA ARG A 250 -13.12 -1.58 -25.97
C ARG A 250 -14.21 -2.59 -25.60
N PRO A 251 -14.33 -3.71 -26.33
CA PRO A 251 -15.31 -4.76 -26.02
C PRO A 251 -15.16 -5.32 -24.60
N GLY A 252 -16.25 -5.82 -24.03
CA GLY A 252 -16.27 -6.53 -22.75
C GLY A 252 -16.90 -5.73 -21.61
N ALA A 253 -16.39 -5.91 -20.40
CA ALA A 253 -16.89 -5.28 -19.19
C ALA A 253 -16.90 -3.76 -19.26
N PRO A 254 -17.91 -3.08 -18.69
CA PRO A 254 -17.98 -1.62 -18.66
C PRO A 254 -16.81 -0.99 -17.90
N ALA A 255 -16.69 0.34 -17.96
CA ALA A 255 -15.67 1.08 -17.22
C ALA A 255 -15.75 0.76 -15.73
N ALA A 256 -14.58 0.56 -15.12
CA ALA A 256 -14.44 0.24 -13.70
C ALA A 256 -13.60 1.31 -13.00
N TRP A 257 -13.61 1.27 -11.68
CA TRP A 257 -12.71 2.09 -10.88
C TRP A 257 -11.26 1.73 -11.18
N ASP A 258 -10.86 0.46 -11.09
CA ASP A 258 -9.51 -0.02 -11.42
C ASP A 258 -9.50 -0.78 -12.76
N ASN A 259 -8.49 -0.50 -13.59
CA ASN A 259 -8.42 -0.94 -14.98
C ASN A 259 -7.02 -1.44 -15.29
N VAL A 260 -6.86 -2.73 -15.43
CA VAL A 260 -5.57 -3.42 -15.55
C VAL A 260 -5.44 -4.13 -16.88
N ARG A 261 -4.24 -4.16 -17.46
CA ARG A 261 -3.92 -4.94 -18.65
C ARG A 261 -3.07 -6.16 -18.27
N TYR A 262 -3.50 -7.33 -18.70
CA TYR A 262 -2.69 -8.55 -18.55
C TYR A 262 -1.30 -8.39 -19.18
N GLY A 263 -0.27 -8.74 -18.43
CA GLY A 263 1.12 -8.64 -18.90
C GLY A 263 1.69 -7.22 -18.98
N ALA A 264 0.98 -6.19 -18.49
CA ALA A 264 1.52 -4.84 -18.41
C ALA A 264 2.65 -4.72 -17.39
N ALA A 265 3.56 -3.77 -17.62
CA ALA A 265 4.59 -3.43 -16.64
C ALA A 265 4.03 -2.51 -15.54
N SER A 266 3.03 -1.68 -15.84
CA SER A 266 2.27 -0.92 -14.84
C SER A 266 1.32 -1.81 -14.05
N LEU A 267 0.72 -1.24 -13.02
CA LEU A 267 -0.41 -1.83 -12.29
C LEU A 267 -1.77 -1.38 -12.86
N GLY A 268 -1.76 -0.65 -13.99
CA GLY A 268 -2.96 -0.12 -14.61
C GLY A 268 -3.26 1.31 -14.21
N TYR A 269 -4.54 1.67 -14.20
CA TYR A 269 -4.98 3.03 -13.84
C TYR A 269 -6.34 3.00 -13.15
N VAL A 270 -6.53 3.99 -12.26
CA VAL A 270 -7.81 4.30 -11.63
C VAL A 270 -8.52 5.40 -12.41
N ASP A 271 -9.80 5.24 -12.71
CA ASP A 271 -10.67 6.34 -13.18
C ASP A 271 -11.26 7.06 -11.96
N ALA A 272 -10.73 8.23 -11.63
CA ALA A 272 -11.16 9.01 -10.46
C ALA A 272 -12.64 9.43 -10.51
N ARG A 273 -13.27 9.47 -11.70
CA ARG A 273 -14.69 9.82 -11.83
C ARG A 273 -15.61 8.70 -11.39
N HIS A 274 -15.16 7.45 -11.46
CA HIS A 274 -15.97 6.28 -11.12
C HIS A 274 -16.50 6.34 -9.68
N GLN A 275 -15.79 7.01 -8.80
CA GLN A 275 -16.15 7.21 -7.40
C GLN A 275 -17.11 8.38 -7.16
N SER A 276 -17.35 9.22 -8.19
CA SER A 276 -18.11 10.45 -8.03
C SER A 276 -19.57 10.25 -8.39
N LEU A 277 -20.48 10.57 -7.46
CA LEU A 277 -21.91 10.67 -7.70
C LEU A 277 -22.31 12.00 -8.36
N ASN A 278 -21.36 12.84 -8.75
CA ASN A 278 -21.63 14.11 -9.41
C ASN A 278 -22.16 13.87 -10.83
N PRO A 279 -23.39 14.26 -11.17
CA PRO A 279 -23.96 14.05 -12.47
C PRO A 279 -23.37 14.96 -13.55
N SER A 280 -22.59 15.97 -13.18
CA SER A 280 -21.98 16.89 -14.15
C SER A 280 -20.84 16.19 -14.90
N PRO A 281 -20.90 16.10 -16.23
CA PRO A 281 -19.82 15.51 -17.00
C PRO A 281 -18.55 16.34 -16.83
N ARG A 282 -17.54 15.74 -16.27
CA ARG A 282 -16.17 16.27 -16.22
C ARG A 282 -15.30 15.44 -17.14
N PRO A 283 -14.31 16.05 -17.80
CA PRO A 283 -13.31 15.27 -18.53
C PRO A 283 -12.69 14.19 -17.65
N PRO A 284 -12.33 13.02 -18.20
CA PRO A 284 -11.70 11.97 -17.43
C PRO A 284 -10.39 12.40 -16.78
N LEU A 285 -10.20 11.90 -15.55
CA LEU A 285 -8.93 12.00 -14.85
C LEU A 285 -8.50 10.57 -14.50
N LEU A 286 -7.47 10.08 -15.18
CA LEU A 286 -6.92 8.76 -14.95
C LEU A 286 -5.68 8.88 -14.06
N THR A 287 -5.55 8.00 -13.07
CA THR A 287 -4.33 7.89 -12.26
C THR A 287 -3.67 6.56 -12.56
N ALA A 288 -2.62 6.57 -13.38
CA ALA A 288 -1.78 5.42 -13.62
C ALA A 288 -0.73 5.27 -12.52
N TYR A 289 -0.40 4.02 -12.14
CA TYR A 289 0.55 3.74 -11.09
C TYR A 289 1.44 2.53 -11.41
N VAL A 290 2.68 2.64 -10.96
CA VAL A 290 3.75 1.71 -11.33
C VAL A 290 4.62 1.42 -10.13
N ALA A 291 4.61 0.16 -9.68
CA ALA A 291 5.61 -0.36 -8.78
C ALA A 291 6.87 -0.73 -9.59
N LEU A 292 7.97 -0.05 -9.33
CA LEU A 292 9.21 -0.31 -10.03
C LEU A 292 10.14 -1.21 -9.21
N PRO A 293 10.91 -2.10 -9.84
CA PRO A 293 11.97 -2.83 -9.15
C PRO A 293 12.96 -1.86 -8.48
N ALA A 294 13.50 -2.23 -7.32
CA ALA A 294 14.43 -1.40 -6.56
C ALA A 294 15.64 -0.92 -7.39
N ALA A 295 16.10 -1.74 -8.34
CA ALA A 295 17.19 -1.39 -9.27
C ALA A 295 16.85 -0.18 -10.17
N ARG A 296 15.57 0.09 -10.43
CA ARG A 296 15.13 1.21 -11.27
C ARG A 296 14.96 2.53 -10.48
N ARG A 297 15.24 2.55 -9.18
CA ARG A 297 15.11 3.77 -8.34
C ARG A 297 15.92 4.93 -8.88
N ARG A 298 17.16 4.67 -9.27
CA ARG A 298 18.04 5.69 -9.81
C ARG A 298 17.50 6.28 -11.10
N ASP A 299 17.06 5.40 -12.02
CA ASP A 299 16.42 5.82 -13.28
C ASP A 299 15.20 6.68 -13.01
N LEU A 300 14.33 6.26 -12.07
CA LEU A 300 13.13 7.01 -11.71
C LEU A 300 13.44 8.44 -11.27
N LEU A 301 14.49 8.62 -10.47
CA LEU A 301 14.82 9.91 -9.86
C LEU A 301 15.65 10.81 -10.81
N GLU A 302 16.53 10.23 -11.62
CA GLU A 302 17.50 10.97 -12.42
C GLU A 302 17.06 11.20 -13.88
N GLN A 303 16.23 10.30 -14.47
CA GLN A 303 15.76 10.49 -15.85
C GLN A 303 14.82 11.69 -15.97
N PRO A 304 14.81 12.38 -17.12
CA PRO A 304 13.88 13.47 -17.40
C PRO A 304 12.42 13.01 -17.24
N TRP A 305 11.56 13.92 -16.78
CA TRP A 305 10.13 13.59 -16.58
C TRP A 305 9.44 13.15 -17.89
N GLN A 306 9.88 13.68 -19.04
CA GLN A 306 9.35 13.32 -20.36
C GLN A 306 9.56 11.83 -20.69
N THR A 307 10.65 11.24 -20.22
CA THR A 307 10.91 9.79 -20.38
C THR A 307 9.81 8.99 -19.70
N TRP A 308 9.45 9.35 -18.48
CA TRP A 308 8.42 8.65 -17.71
C TRP A 308 7.01 8.94 -18.22
N ALA A 309 6.74 10.18 -18.66
CA ALA A 309 5.47 10.53 -19.30
C ALA A 309 5.22 9.69 -20.56
N ARG A 310 6.23 9.58 -21.43
CA ARG A 310 6.15 8.73 -22.63
C ARG A 310 5.97 7.27 -22.26
N TRP A 311 6.73 6.77 -21.29
CA TRP A 311 6.61 5.39 -20.83
C TRP A 311 5.18 5.06 -20.37
N VAL A 312 4.54 5.93 -19.60
CA VAL A 312 3.14 5.74 -19.14
C VAL A 312 2.18 5.73 -20.33
N LEU A 313 2.34 6.64 -21.27
CA LEU A 313 1.48 6.69 -22.45
C LEU A 313 1.64 5.44 -23.33
N ASP A 314 2.86 4.97 -23.53
CA ASP A 314 3.17 3.76 -24.30
C ASP A 314 2.60 2.50 -23.64
N ASP A 315 2.65 2.42 -22.30
CA ASP A 315 2.09 1.28 -21.55
C ASP A 315 0.56 1.22 -21.59
N LEU A 316 -0.12 2.39 -21.62
CA LEU A 316 -1.57 2.49 -21.71
C LEU A 316 -2.12 2.49 -23.14
N ALA A 317 -1.30 2.78 -24.16
CA ALA A 317 -1.72 2.86 -25.55
C ALA A 317 -2.41 1.58 -26.09
N PRO A 318 -2.03 0.35 -25.70
CA PRO A 318 -2.76 -0.85 -26.11
C PRO A 318 -4.20 -0.90 -25.60
N LEU A 319 -4.49 -0.26 -24.46
CA LEU A 319 -5.86 -0.13 -23.93
C LEU A 319 -6.63 0.99 -24.64
N HIS A 320 -5.97 2.11 -24.85
CA HIS A 320 -6.56 3.36 -25.33
C HIS A 320 -5.68 3.97 -26.43
N PRO A 321 -5.85 3.56 -27.71
CA PRO A 321 -5.08 4.11 -28.82
C PRO A 321 -5.30 5.61 -29.03
N ASP A 322 -6.42 6.12 -28.55
CA ASP A 322 -6.84 7.53 -28.59
C ASP A 322 -6.40 8.34 -27.36
N LEU A 323 -5.65 7.75 -26.41
CA LEU A 323 -5.21 8.44 -25.19
C LEU A 323 -4.35 9.66 -25.47
N ALA A 324 -3.33 9.53 -26.33
CA ALA A 324 -2.40 10.62 -26.59
C ALA A 324 -3.07 11.85 -27.25
N PRO A 325 -3.96 11.72 -28.24
CA PRO A 325 -4.75 12.84 -28.75
C PRO A 325 -5.68 13.51 -27.75
N GLN A 326 -6.17 12.78 -26.76
CA GLN A 326 -7.06 13.29 -25.71
C GLN A 326 -6.32 13.87 -24.51
N LEU A 327 -5.00 13.69 -24.42
CA LEU A 327 -4.23 14.14 -23.26
C LEU A 327 -4.12 15.67 -23.24
N GLN A 328 -4.68 16.29 -22.20
CA GLN A 328 -4.54 17.72 -21.93
C GLN A 328 -3.33 18.03 -21.05
N ARG A 329 -3.13 17.21 -19.99
CA ARG A 329 -2.07 17.39 -19.00
C ARG A 329 -1.67 16.06 -18.37
N ILE A 330 -0.39 15.92 -18.06
CA ILE A 330 0.13 14.81 -17.25
C ILE A 330 0.96 15.35 -16.09
N ASP A 331 0.65 14.91 -14.88
CA ASP A 331 1.39 15.22 -13.67
C ASP A 331 2.03 13.94 -13.13
N LEU A 332 3.35 13.97 -12.92
CA LEU A 332 4.11 12.82 -12.45
C LEU A 332 4.58 13.02 -11.01
N CYS A 333 4.30 12.04 -10.15
CA CYS A 333 4.87 11.95 -8.82
C CYS A 333 5.85 10.77 -8.75
N ARG A 334 7.11 11.04 -8.33
CA ARG A 334 8.18 10.06 -8.28
C ARG A 334 8.60 9.83 -6.83
N PHE A 335 8.43 8.61 -6.36
CA PHE A 335 8.73 8.22 -4.98
C PHE A 335 9.89 7.22 -4.98
N GLY A 336 11.06 7.63 -4.52
CA GLY A 336 12.24 6.75 -4.49
C GLY A 336 12.16 5.64 -3.42
N HIS A 337 11.40 5.87 -2.35
CA HIS A 337 11.25 4.96 -1.21
C HIS A 337 9.78 4.94 -0.76
N ALA A 338 8.89 4.48 -1.63
CA ALA A 338 7.44 4.57 -1.41
C ALA A 338 6.95 3.53 -0.41
N MET A 339 7.35 2.28 -0.56
CA MET A 339 6.83 1.17 0.23
C MET A 339 7.97 0.27 0.72
N SER A 340 7.93 -0.10 2.00
CA SER A 340 8.78 -1.17 2.51
C SER A 340 8.31 -2.52 1.97
N VAL A 341 9.27 -3.32 1.50
CA VAL A 341 9.02 -4.61 0.84
C VAL A 341 9.25 -5.74 1.85
N PRO A 342 8.27 -6.64 2.06
CA PRO A 342 8.38 -7.76 2.97
C PRO A 342 9.24 -8.90 2.35
N VAL A 343 10.56 -8.68 2.30
CA VAL A 343 11.51 -9.70 1.83
C VAL A 343 11.62 -10.87 2.82
N PRO A 344 12.11 -12.05 2.39
CA PRO A 344 12.31 -13.19 3.29
C PRO A 344 13.09 -12.84 4.56
N GLY A 345 12.56 -13.29 5.72
CA GLY A 345 13.16 -13.10 7.05
C GLY A 345 12.90 -11.73 7.69
N LEU A 346 12.32 -10.78 6.96
CA LEU A 346 12.10 -9.42 7.48
C LEU A 346 11.02 -9.38 8.56
N ARG A 347 9.89 -10.06 8.34
CA ARG A 347 8.74 -10.01 9.27
C ARG A 347 9.08 -10.58 10.64
N GLY A 348 9.91 -11.62 10.68
CA GLY A 348 10.43 -12.24 11.92
C GLY A 348 11.61 -11.50 12.57
N SER A 349 12.01 -10.33 12.07
CA SER A 349 13.19 -9.59 12.56
C SER A 349 13.06 -9.19 14.04
N ALA A 350 14.01 -9.65 14.85
CA ALA A 350 14.10 -9.27 16.26
C ALA A 350 14.29 -7.75 16.44
N ALA A 351 14.94 -7.08 15.50
CA ALA A 351 15.15 -5.63 15.53
C ALA A 351 13.83 -4.86 15.36
N LEU A 352 12.96 -5.27 14.43
CA LEU A 352 11.62 -4.68 14.25
C LEU A 352 10.75 -4.91 15.48
N VAL A 353 10.78 -6.12 16.05
CA VAL A 353 10.06 -6.44 17.29
C VAL A 353 10.53 -5.55 18.43
N ALA A 354 11.84 -5.41 18.63
CA ALA A 354 12.42 -4.58 19.68
C ALA A 354 11.99 -3.11 19.55
N LEU A 355 12.00 -2.55 18.34
CA LEU A 355 11.53 -1.18 18.07
C LEU A 355 10.04 -1.03 18.34
N GLY A 356 9.23 -1.98 17.90
CA GLY A 356 7.78 -2.02 18.16
C GLY A 356 7.43 -2.14 19.64
N GLU A 357 8.36 -2.59 20.50
CA GLU A 357 8.24 -2.72 21.95
C GLU A 357 9.08 -1.67 22.71
N ALA A 358 9.71 -0.73 22.02
CA ALA A 358 10.53 0.33 22.61
C ALA A 358 9.80 1.07 23.73
N ARG A 359 10.54 1.40 24.78
CA ARG A 359 10.11 2.17 25.94
C ARG A 359 11.07 3.34 26.15
N GLY A 360 10.66 4.33 26.87
CA GLY A 360 11.46 5.51 27.15
C GLY A 360 10.90 6.74 26.46
N ARG A 361 11.77 7.70 26.13
CA ARG A 361 11.37 8.99 25.55
C ARG A 361 11.39 9.02 24.03
N VAL A 362 12.09 8.11 23.38
CA VAL A 362 12.15 7.99 21.93
C VAL A 362 11.39 6.73 21.51
N LEU A 363 10.31 6.91 20.77
CA LEU A 363 9.44 5.83 20.31
C LEU A 363 9.22 5.92 18.80
N PHE A 364 8.75 4.83 18.21
CA PHE A 364 8.58 4.71 16.76
C PHE A 364 7.13 4.35 16.42
N ALA A 365 6.59 4.94 15.35
CA ALA A 365 5.23 4.70 14.89
C ALA A 365 5.18 4.79 13.36
N HIS A 366 5.54 3.72 12.67
CA HIS A 366 5.56 3.65 11.21
C HIS A 366 5.16 2.24 10.75
N ALA A 367 4.62 2.10 9.54
CA ALA A 367 4.30 0.80 8.93
C ALA A 367 5.52 -0.11 8.80
N ASP A 368 6.72 0.44 8.66
CA ASP A 368 7.98 -0.31 8.64
C ASP A 368 8.15 -1.29 9.81
N LEU A 369 7.53 -1.00 10.97
CA LEU A 369 7.54 -1.91 12.12
C LEU A 369 6.85 -3.26 11.85
N ALA A 370 5.96 -3.29 10.86
CA ALA A 370 5.32 -4.50 10.37
C ALA A 370 6.09 -5.15 9.21
N GLY A 371 7.10 -4.47 8.64
CA GLY A 371 7.90 -4.94 7.52
C GLY A 371 7.28 -4.70 6.15
N TYR A 372 6.11 -4.04 6.06
CA TYR A 372 5.46 -3.66 4.80
C TYR A 372 4.55 -2.43 5.01
N SER A 373 4.12 -1.80 3.90
CA SER A 373 3.50 -0.48 3.92
C SER A 373 2.03 -0.54 3.54
N VAL A 374 1.15 -0.60 4.56
CA VAL A 374 -0.31 -0.41 4.41
C VAL A 374 -0.82 0.53 5.50
N PHE A 375 -1.96 1.17 5.25
CA PHE A 375 -2.56 2.15 6.16
C PHE A 375 -2.85 1.56 7.55
N GLU A 376 -3.40 0.35 7.60
CA GLU A 376 -3.79 -0.35 8.84
C GLU A 376 -2.62 -0.57 9.78
N GLU A 377 -1.45 -0.90 9.25
CA GLU A 377 -0.23 -1.06 10.05
C GLU A 377 0.27 0.28 10.60
N ALA A 378 0.29 1.32 9.76
CA ALA A 378 0.68 2.66 10.18
C ALA A 378 -0.23 3.19 11.29
N TYR A 379 -1.55 3.08 11.10
CA TYR A 379 -2.56 3.51 12.07
C TYR A 379 -2.45 2.72 13.39
N ALA A 380 -2.31 1.39 13.30
CA ALA A 380 -2.17 0.53 14.46
C ALA A 380 -0.88 0.81 15.25
N ALA A 381 0.23 1.08 14.55
CA ALA A 381 1.49 1.50 15.17
C ALA A 381 1.34 2.85 15.88
N GLY A 382 0.69 3.82 15.24
CA GLY A 382 0.38 5.13 15.81
C GLY A 382 -0.43 5.03 17.10
N MET A 383 -1.54 4.31 17.07
CA MET A 383 -2.43 4.11 18.23
C MET A 383 -1.72 3.41 19.40
N LYS A 384 -0.94 2.36 19.11
CA LYS A 384 -0.16 1.64 20.13
C LYS A 384 0.86 2.56 20.79
N THR A 385 1.60 3.31 19.99
CA THR A 385 2.67 4.20 20.48
C THR A 385 2.10 5.39 21.24
N ALA A 386 0.99 5.99 20.79
CA ALA A 386 0.32 7.06 21.50
C ALA A 386 -0.12 6.64 22.91
N ARG A 387 -0.72 5.45 23.07
CA ARG A 387 -1.09 4.90 24.40
C ARG A 387 0.13 4.71 25.31
N ARG A 388 1.27 4.28 24.75
CA ARG A 388 2.52 4.14 25.53
C ARG A 388 3.05 5.49 26.02
N VAL A 389 3.07 6.48 25.13
CA VAL A 389 3.50 7.85 25.48
C VAL A 389 2.59 8.40 26.58
N ALA A 390 1.28 8.31 26.41
CA ALA A 390 0.31 8.79 27.42
C ALA A 390 0.56 8.13 28.79
N GLY A 391 0.69 6.80 28.84
CA GLY A 391 1.00 6.08 30.07
C GLY A 391 2.36 6.45 30.69
N GLY A 392 3.41 6.62 29.86
CA GLY A 392 4.73 7.05 30.32
C GLY A 392 4.78 8.49 30.85
N LEU A 393 3.87 9.33 30.41
CA LEU A 393 3.71 10.72 30.86
C LEU A 393 2.69 10.89 32.00
N GLY A 394 2.06 9.79 32.47
CA GLY A 394 1.01 9.86 33.48
C GLY A 394 -0.31 10.50 32.99
N LEU A 395 -0.55 10.50 31.68
CA LEU A 395 -1.77 11.02 31.08
C LEU A 395 -2.80 9.89 30.97
N ALA A 396 -4.08 10.18 31.20
CA ALA A 396 -5.15 9.24 30.94
C ALA A 396 -5.19 8.92 29.42
N ALA A 397 -5.23 7.63 29.08
CA ALA A 397 -5.52 7.24 27.71
C ALA A 397 -7.01 7.47 27.47
N GLY A 398 -7.35 8.45 26.62
CA GLY A 398 -8.70 8.69 26.16
C GLY A 398 -9.19 7.56 25.25
#